data_9c76f5aaf6584d899a5eb39c7c1f3759
#
_entry.id   9c76f5aaf6584d899a5eb39c7c1f3759
#
_cell.length_a   1.000
_cell.length_b   1.000
_cell.length_c   1.000
_cell.angle_alpha   90.00
_cell.angle_beta   90.00
_cell.angle_gamma   90.00
#
_symmetry.space_group_name_H-M   'P 1'
#
loop_
_entity.id
_entity.type
_entity.pdbx_description
1 polymer ?
#
loop_
_entity_poly.entity_id
_entity_poly.type
_entity_poly.pdbx_seq_one_letter_code
_entity_poly.pdbx_strand_id
1 'polypeptide(L)'
;MVNDKLHIIMPVKDSLEIAEKAIRAIVDSGHTLYVYDDNSLPENAHRLDELATELAIQVVHISDLTDHPSPNYRLVLQKAQQQSIADNKHLVIVESDVIVQSDTLDKMQAAVQAGIGMVAAVTIDEHGIYNFPYHYMRRWRYRILGKNTIATKKRFSFCCTLLTNELLHKADFQLLDPTKNWYDVT
;
A
#
# COMPACT_ATOMS: atom_id res chain seq x y z
N MET A 1 -8.74 -20.75 0.35
CA MET A 1 -8.47 -20.16 1.68
C MET A 1 -7.87 -18.80 1.41
N VAL A 2 -8.55 -17.71 1.78
CA VAL A 2 -8.00 -16.36 1.70
C VAL A 2 -6.73 -16.35 2.55
N ASN A 3 -5.62 -15.92 1.97
CA ASN A 3 -4.33 -15.86 2.66
C ASN A 3 -4.34 -14.64 3.58
N ASP A 4 -4.86 -14.81 4.79
CA ASP A 4 -5.14 -13.74 5.75
C ASP A 4 -3.89 -13.12 6.42
N LYS A 5 -2.75 -13.14 5.72
CA LYS A 5 -1.48 -12.59 6.23
C LYS A 5 -1.23 -11.12 5.84
N LEU A 6 -2.09 -10.54 5.04
CA LEU A 6 -1.97 -9.16 4.59
C LEU A 6 -3.04 -8.27 5.23
N HIS A 7 -2.63 -7.12 5.73
CA HIS A 7 -3.49 -5.99 6.06
C HIS A 7 -3.26 -4.94 4.97
N ILE A 8 -4.20 -4.82 4.05
CA ILE A 8 -4.07 -3.97 2.87
C ILE A 8 -4.84 -2.69 3.12
N ILE A 9 -4.16 -1.56 2.98
CA ILE A 9 -4.75 -0.24 3.15
C ILE A 9 -4.64 0.60 1.89
N MET A 10 -5.61 1.47 1.70
CA MET A 10 -5.64 2.49 0.66
C MET A 10 -6.09 3.82 1.26
N PRO A 11 -5.19 4.79 1.43
CA PRO A 11 -5.59 6.16 1.75
C PRO A 11 -6.27 6.80 0.54
N VAL A 12 -7.41 7.42 0.74
CA VAL A 12 -8.19 8.09 -0.32
C VAL A 12 -8.53 9.51 0.13
N LYS A 13 -8.37 10.46 -0.77
CA LYS A 13 -8.93 11.79 -0.66
C LYS A 13 -9.42 12.24 -2.01
N ASP A 14 -10.74 12.36 -2.14
CA ASP A 14 -11.37 12.72 -3.41
C ASP A 14 -10.91 11.80 -4.58
N SER A 15 -10.81 12.27 -5.81
CA SER A 15 -10.32 11.47 -6.97
C SER A 15 -10.94 10.08 -7.11
N LEU A 16 -12.23 9.96 -6.80
CA LEU A 16 -12.90 8.68 -6.60
C LEU A 16 -12.99 7.83 -7.88
N GLU A 17 -13.02 8.45 -9.05
CA GLU A 17 -13.10 7.71 -10.32
C GLU A 17 -11.92 6.72 -10.50
N ILE A 18 -10.70 7.16 -10.17
CA ILE A 18 -9.52 6.29 -10.25
C ILE A 18 -9.43 5.37 -9.04
N ALA A 19 -9.77 5.88 -7.85
CA ALA A 19 -9.76 5.10 -6.62
C ALA A 19 -10.70 3.91 -6.68
N GLU A 20 -11.90 4.05 -7.25
CA GLU A 20 -12.84 2.94 -7.43
C GLU A 20 -12.25 1.82 -8.31
N LYS A 21 -11.54 2.17 -9.39
CA LYS A 21 -10.85 1.20 -10.24
C LYS A 21 -9.77 0.45 -9.47
N ALA A 22 -8.99 1.17 -8.65
CA ALA A 22 -7.96 0.59 -7.80
C ALA A 22 -8.54 -0.32 -6.71
N ILE A 23 -9.63 0.12 -6.05
CA ILE A 23 -10.38 -0.67 -5.06
C ILE A 23 -10.86 -1.99 -5.67
N ARG A 24 -11.55 -1.94 -6.81
CA ARG A 24 -12.07 -3.13 -7.50
C ARG A 24 -10.94 -4.09 -7.89
N ALA A 25 -9.82 -3.59 -8.38
CA ALA A 25 -8.67 -4.43 -8.74
C ALA A 25 -8.11 -5.21 -7.54
N ILE A 26 -8.11 -4.64 -6.32
CA ILE A 26 -7.70 -5.35 -5.11
C ILE A 26 -8.73 -6.38 -4.69
N VAL A 27 -10.02 -6.03 -4.68
CA VAL A 27 -11.11 -6.95 -4.32
C VAL A 27 -11.17 -8.12 -5.30
N ASP A 28 -11.07 -7.87 -6.59
CA ASP A 28 -11.07 -8.89 -7.64
C ASP A 28 -9.87 -9.85 -7.53
N SER A 29 -8.79 -9.42 -6.89
CA SER A 29 -7.65 -10.29 -6.56
C SER A 29 -7.89 -11.18 -5.33
N GLY A 30 -9.07 -11.09 -4.69
CA GLY A 30 -9.50 -11.94 -3.57
C GLY A 30 -9.02 -11.48 -2.19
N HIS A 31 -8.59 -10.23 -2.05
CA HIS A 31 -8.11 -9.67 -0.79
C HIS A 31 -9.13 -8.70 -0.17
N THR A 32 -9.13 -8.64 1.16
CA THR A 32 -9.88 -7.62 1.91
C THR A 32 -9.08 -6.32 1.96
N LEU A 33 -9.75 -5.19 1.67
CA LEU A 33 -9.16 -3.87 1.62
C LEU A 33 -9.76 -2.97 2.70
N TYR A 34 -8.90 -2.20 3.36
CA TYR A 34 -9.26 -1.10 4.27
C TYR A 34 -9.02 0.23 3.55
N VAL A 35 -10.09 0.96 3.26
CA VAL A 35 -10.03 2.30 2.65
C VAL A 35 -10.09 3.34 3.76
N TYR A 36 -9.08 4.19 3.84
CA TYR A 36 -9.05 5.32 4.78
C TYR A 36 -9.41 6.60 4.02
N ASP A 37 -10.61 7.09 4.27
CA ASP A 37 -11.10 8.35 3.70
C ASP A 37 -10.57 9.55 4.51
N ASP A 38 -9.65 10.30 3.93
CA ASP A 38 -9.03 11.47 4.57
C ASP A 38 -9.82 12.75 4.33
N ASN A 39 -11.05 12.81 4.85
CA ASN A 39 -11.93 13.99 4.73
C ASN A 39 -12.22 14.36 3.27
N SER A 40 -12.66 13.42 2.47
CA SER A 40 -13.16 13.67 1.11
C SER A 40 -14.44 14.53 1.14
N LEU A 41 -14.77 15.10 0.00
CA LEU A 41 -16.06 15.79 -0.17
C LEU A 41 -17.23 14.85 0.15
N PRO A 42 -18.36 15.36 0.69
CA PRO A 42 -19.46 14.51 1.15
C PRO A 42 -19.98 13.52 0.12
N GLU A 43 -20.04 13.92 -1.16
CA GLU A 43 -20.44 13.04 -2.26
C GLU A 43 -19.46 11.87 -2.49
N ASN A 44 -18.16 12.12 -2.32
CA ASN A 44 -17.14 11.09 -2.46
C ASN A 44 -17.11 10.15 -1.25
N ALA A 45 -17.26 10.70 -0.03
CA ALA A 45 -17.38 9.90 1.19
C ALA A 45 -18.61 8.98 1.12
N HIS A 46 -19.77 9.51 0.69
CA HIS A 46 -20.99 8.71 0.51
C HIS A 46 -20.78 7.59 -0.54
N ARG A 47 -20.10 7.89 -1.65
CA ARG A 47 -19.81 6.85 -2.65
C ARG A 47 -18.89 5.74 -2.10
N LEU A 48 -17.95 6.08 -1.22
CA LEU A 48 -17.12 5.07 -0.53
C LEU A 48 -17.97 4.16 0.35
N ASP A 49 -18.98 4.68 1.04
CA ASP A 49 -19.92 3.89 1.84
C ASP A 49 -20.78 2.94 0.97
N GLU A 50 -21.22 3.43 -0.20
CA GLU A 50 -21.90 2.57 -1.18
C GLU A 50 -20.98 1.43 -1.63
N LEU A 51 -19.72 1.74 -1.94
CA LEU A 51 -18.73 0.73 -2.32
C LEU A 51 -18.46 -0.27 -1.21
N ALA A 52 -18.49 0.15 0.06
CA ALA A 52 -18.37 -0.76 1.19
C ALA A 52 -19.54 -1.75 1.27
N THR A 53 -20.72 -1.31 0.84
CA THR A 53 -21.92 -2.17 0.76
C THR A 53 -21.86 -3.12 -0.44
N GLU A 54 -21.33 -2.65 -1.58
CA GLU A 54 -21.22 -3.44 -2.82
C GLU A 54 -20.07 -4.47 -2.79
N LEU A 55 -18.97 -4.13 -2.12
CA LEU A 55 -17.70 -4.84 -2.17
C LEU A 55 -17.25 -5.29 -0.77
N ALA A 56 -16.36 -6.27 -0.71
CA ALA A 56 -15.77 -6.74 0.55
C ALA A 56 -14.66 -5.79 1.04
N ILE A 57 -14.99 -4.50 1.25
CA ILE A 57 -14.06 -3.48 1.76
C ILE A 57 -14.55 -2.93 3.10
N GLN A 58 -13.61 -2.37 3.87
CA GLN A 58 -13.91 -1.64 5.08
C GLN A 58 -13.50 -0.17 4.89
N VAL A 59 -14.44 0.74 5.06
CA VAL A 59 -14.18 2.18 4.99
C VAL A 59 -14.01 2.73 6.40
N VAL A 60 -12.97 3.53 6.59
CA VAL A 60 -12.68 4.23 7.85
C VAL A 60 -12.59 5.71 7.53
N HIS A 61 -13.57 6.49 7.98
CA HIS A 61 -13.53 7.94 7.84
C HIS A 61 -12.59 8.54 8.89
N ILE A 62 -11.61 9.29 8.46
CA ILE A 62 -10.63 9.93 9.34
C ILE A 62 -11.29 11.02 10.19
N SER A 63 -12.36 11.62 9.71
CA SER A 63 -13.22 12.54 10.50
C SER A 63 -13.74 11.94 11.81
N ASP A 64 -13.93 10.62 11.87
CA ASP A 64 -14.36 9.94 13.10
C ASP A 64 -13.22 9.76 14.12
N LEU A 65 -12.00 9.99 13.71
CA LEU A 65 -10.79 9.76 14.50
C LEU A 65 -10.09 11.04 14.94
N THR A 66 -10.28 12.14 14.20
CA THR A 66 -9.63 13.43 14.48
C THR A 66 -10.37 14.58 13.80
N ASP A 67 -10.37 15.73 14.43
CA ASP A 67 -10.84 17.01 13.86
C ASP A 67 -9.73 17.71 13.05
N HIS A 68 -8.54 17.11 12.95
CA HIS A 68 -7.44 17.71 12.22
C HIS A 68 -7.73 17.73 10.71
N PRO A 69 -7.52 18.86 10.03
CA PRO A 69 -7.75 18.91 8.58
C PRO A 69 -6.76 18.01 7.82
N SER A 70 -7.20 17.51 6.66
CA SER A 70 -6.32 16.77 5.75
C SER A 70 -5.08 17.60 5.36
N PRO A 71 -3.90 16.97 5.18
CA PRO A 71 -3.67 15.54 5.09
C PRO A 71 -3.40 14.85 6.44
N ASN A 72 -4.02 13.70 6.66
CA ASN A 72 -3.83 12.87 7.84
C ASN A 72 -3.07 11.56 7.56
N TYR A 73 -2.27 11.52 6.50
CA TYR A 73 -1.58 10.32 6.03
C TYR A 73 -0.76 9.64 7.15
N ARG A 74 -0.10 10.42 8.01
CA ARG A 74 0.63 9.88 9.16
C ARG A 74 -0.28 9.12 10.12
N LEU A 75 -1.46 9.66 10.44
CA LEU A 75 -2.42 9.01 11.32
C LEU A 75 -2.90 7.68 10.74
N VAL A 76 -3.20 7.67 9.44
CA VAL A 76 -3.58 6.44 8.70
C VAL A 76 -2.50 5.38 8.84
N LEU A 77 -1.25 5.73 8.54
CA LEU A 77 -0.15 4.78 8.60
C LEU A 77 0.13 4.26 10.01
N GLN A 78 0.06 5.12 11.02
CA GLN A 78 0.22 4.71 12.43
C GLN A 78 -0.88 3.74 12.88
N LYS A 79 -2.13 4.01 12.51
CA LYS A 79 -3.25 3.10 12.83
C LYS A 79 -3.12 1.76 12.11
N ALA A 80 -2.80 1.80 10.82
CA ALA A 80 -2.62 0.59 10.04
C ALA A 80 -1.43 -0.26 10.56
N GLN A 81 -0.35 0.37 10.99
CA GLN A 81 0.77 -0.31 11.64
C GLN A 81 0.35 -1.00 12.93
N GLN A 82 -0.33 -0.27 13.83
CA GLN A 82 -0.81 -0.82 15.10
C GLN A 82 -1.70 -2.04 14.88
N GLN A 83 -2.66 -1.93 13.94
CA GLN A 83 -3.55 -3.03 13.60
C GLN A 83 -2.79 -4.22 12.99
N SER A 84 -1.86 -3.97 12.08
CA SER A 84 -1.05 -5.02 11.45
C SER A 84 -0.21 -5.78 12.48
N ILE A 85 0.36 -5.08 13.48
CA ILE A 85 1.10 -5.68 14.57
C ILE A 85 0.17 -6.54 15.44
N ALA A 86 -0.98 -6.00 15.84
CA ALA A 86 -1.95 -6.69 16.68
C ALA A 86 -2.47 -7.99 16.04
N ASP A 87 -2.71 -7.96 14.73
CA ASP A 87 -3.21 -9.10 13.96
C ASP A 87 -2.10 -10.04 13.46
N ASN A 88 -0.83 -9.74 13.74
CA ASN A 88 0.34 -10.46 13.22
C ASN A 88 0.34 -10.58 11.69
N LYS A 89 0.01 -9.48 10.99
CA LYS A 89 -0.06 -9.39 9.53
C LYS A 89 1.05 -8.49 8.99
N HIS A 90 1.37 -8.65 7.71
CA HIS A 90 2.15 -7.67 6.95
C HIS A 90 1.25 -6.50 6.57
N LEU A 91 1.79 -5.28 6.60
CA LEU A 91 1.07 -4.10 6.12
C LEU A 91 1.36 -3.89 4.63
N VAL A 92 0.31 -3.78 3.83
CA VAL A 92 0.42 -3.39 2.42
C VAL A 92 -0.23 -2.03 2.25
N ILE A 93 0.52 -1.10 1.69
CA ILE A 93 0.04 0.23 1.31
C ILE A 93 -0.13 0.24 -0.20
N VAL A 94 -1.31 0.62 -0.67
CA VAL A 94 -1.59 0.84 -2.10
C VAL A 94 -2.17 2.25 -2.23
N GLU A 95 -1.52 3.09 -3.03
CA GLU A 95 -2.04 4.44 -3.30
C GLU A 95 -3.31 4.37 -4.17
N SER A 96 -4.21 5.33 -4.01
CA SER A 96 -5.55 5.32 -4.62
C SER A 96 -5.56 5.46 -6.15
N ASP A 97 -4.43 5.77 -6.75
CA ASP A 97 -4.22 5.86 -8.21
C ASP A 97 -3.46 4.65 -8.79
N VAL A 98 -3.25 3.61 -7.98
CA VAL A 98 -2.49 2.41 -8.37
C VAL A 98 -3.40 1.21 -8.59
N ILE A 99 -3.54 0.78 -9.84
CA ILE A 99 -4.29 -0.41 -10.21
C ILE A 99 -3.36 -1.63 -10.17
N VAL A 100 -3.59 -2.52 -9.21
CA VAL A 100 -2.80 -3.75 -9.07
C VAL A 100 -3.24 -4.81 -10.09
N GLN A 101 -2.29 -5.62 -10.56
CA GLN A 101 -2.63 -6.82 -11.33
C GLN A 101 -3.09 -7.92 -10.37
N SER A 102 -3.90 -8.86 -10.86
CA SER A 102 -4.57 -9.91 -10.07
C SER A 102 -3.63 -10.75 -9.20
N ASP A 103 -2.37 -10.89 -9.57
CA ASP A 103 -1.38 -11.69 -8.85
C ASP A 103 -0.28 -10.86 -8.15
N THR A 104 -0.41 -9.52 -8.16
CA THR A 104 0.62 -8.62 -7.60
C THR A 104 0.80 -8.84 -6.10
N LEU A 105 -0.28 -8.85 -5.34
CA LEU A 105 -0.24 -8.97 -3.88
C LEU A 105 0.30 -10.33 -3.44
N ASP A 106 -0.13 -11.41 -4.09
CA ASP A 106 0.39 -12.75 -3.84
C ASP A 106 1.89 -12.86 -4.15
N LYS A 107 2.33 -12.27 -5.27
CA LYS A 107 3.76 -12.23 -5.62
C LYS A 107 4.58 -11.42 -4.62
N MET A 108 4.05 -10.31 -4.12
CA MET A 108 4.72 -9.52 -3.09
C MET A 108 4.85 -10.33 -1.80
N GLN A 109 3.80 -11.02 -1.38
CA GLN A 109 3.84 -11.88 -0.22
C GLN A 109 4.82 -13.05 -0.39
N ALA A 110 4.82 -13.71 -1.54
CA ALA A 110 5.74 -14.80 -1.86
C ALA A 110 7.23 -14.35 -1.89
N ALA A 111 7.48 -13.05 -2.14
CA ALA A 111 8.82 -12.48 -2.13
C ALA A 111 9.35 -12.19 -0.72
N VAL A 112 8.52 -12.27 0.32
CA VAL A 112 8.95 -12.10 1.71
C VAL A 112 9.84 -13.28 2.12
N GLN A 113 11.09 -12.98 2.47
CA GLN A 113 12.09 -13.93 2.93
C GLN A 113 12.79 -13.38 4.17
N ALA A 114 13.51 -14.24 4.88
CA ALA A 114 14.30 -13.83 6.06
C ALA A 114 15.26 -12.69 5.70
N GLY A 115 15.24 -11.63 6.50
CA GLY A 115 16.05 -10.42 6.29
C GLY A 115 15.49 -9.42 5.28
N ILE A 116 14.33 -9.69 4.69
CA ILE A 116 13.59 -8.72 3.85
C ILE A 116 12.59 -7.98 4.71
N GLY A 117 12.79 -6.69 4.91
CA GLY A 117 11.84 -5.84 5.65
C GLY A 117 10.69 -5.32 4.79
N MET A 118 10.94 -5.11 3.50
CA MET A 118 9.97 -4.49 2.59
C MET A 118 10.00 -5.11 1.20
N VAL A 119 8.84 -5.17 0.54
CA VAL A 119 8.68 -5.56 -0.86
C VAL A 119 7.85 -4.50 -1.56
N ALA A 120 8.39 -3.88 -2.60
CA ALA A 120 7.66 -2.90 -3.40
C ALA A 120 7.37 -3.43 -4.80
N ALA A 121 6.16 -3.23 -5.28
CA ALA A 121 5.83 -3.48 -6.67
C ALA A 121 6.44 -2.41 -7.57
N VAL A 122 6.79 -2.80 -8.78
CA VAL A 122 7.21 -1.84 -9.81
C VAL A 122 5.96 -1.31 -10.50
N THR A 123 5.74 0.00 -10.39
CA THR A 123 4.63 0.69 -11.05
C THR A 123 5.03 1.19 -12.43
N ILE A 124 4.10 1.14 -13.35
CA ILE A 124 4.21 1.69 -14.71
C ILE A 124 3.07 2.68 -14.93
N ASP A 125 3.32 3.73 -15.71
CA ASP A 125 2.28 4.65 -16.13
C ASP A 125 1.45 4.09 -17.32
N GLU A 126 0.47 4.84 -17.77
CA GLU A 126 -0.40 4.51 -18.91
C GLU A 126 0.36 4.34 -20.24
N HIS A 127 1.57 4.89 -20.33
CA HIS A 127 2.44 4.76 -21.51
C HIS A 127 3.42 3.59 -21.38
N GLY A 128 3.32 2.81 -20.29
CA GLY A 128 4.24 1.70 -20.00
C GLY A 128 5.61 2.14 -19.52
N ILE A 129 5.75 3.41 -19.10
CA ILE A 129 6.98 3.96 -18.55
C ILE A 129 7.00 3.64 -17.05
N TYR A 130 8.12 3.15 -16.56
CA TYR A 130 8.26 2.82 -15.16
C TYR A 130 8.47 4.08 -14.32
N ASN A 131 7.70 4.26 -13.26
CA ASN A 131 7.78 5.40 -12.35
C ASN A 131 9.10 5.49 -11.58
N PHE A 132 9.87 4.41 -11.54
CA PHE A 132 11.21 4.41 -10.97
C PHE A 132 12.27 4.17 -12.04
N PRO A 133 13.16 5.13 -12.30
CA PRO A 133 14.30 4.91 -13.19
C PRO A 133 15.34 4.03 -12.48
N TYR A 134 14.99 2.80 -12.15
CA TYR A 134 16.01 1.81 -11.87
C TYR A 134 16.84 1.64 -13.14
N HIS A 135 18.09 2.00 -13.05
CA HIS A 135 19.11 1.95 -14.11
C HIS A 135 18.74 1.04 -15.26
N TYR A 136 18.42 1.64 -16.39
CA TYR A 136 17.96 1.04 -17.62
C TYR A 136 18.77 -0.22 -18.02
N MET A 137 20.05 -0.25 -17.65
CA MET A 137 20.95 -1.37 -17.95
C MET A 137 20.77 -2.62 -17.08
N ARG A 138 20.13 -2.54 -15.92
CA ARG A 138 19.89 -3.73 -15.08
C ARG A 138 18.64 -4.49 -15.49
N ARG A 139 17.69 -3.85 -16.18
CA ARG A 139 16.40 -4.41 -16.57
C ARG A 139 16.54 -5.60 -17.53
N TRP A 140 17.31 -5.46 -18.60
CA TRP A 140 17.48 -6.53 -19.57
C TRP A 140 18.19 -7.74 -18.97
N ARG A 141 19.14 -7.53 -18.04
CA ARG A 141 19.77 -8.62 -17.27
C ARG A 141 18.77 -9.44 -16.48
N TYR A 142 17.82 -8.79 -15.79
CA TYR A 142 16.80 -9.50 -15.01
C TYR A 142 15.80 -10.24 -15.90
N ARG A 143 15.42 -9.65 -17.04
CA ARG A 143 14.59 -10.33 -18.05
C ARG A 143 15.30 -11.56 -18.65
N ILE A 144 16.56 -11.46 -18.99
CA ILE A 144 17.35 -12.57 -19.52
C ILE A 144 17.55 -13.66 -18.45
N LEU A 145 17.71 -13.29 -17.19
CA LEU A 145 17.89 -14.23 -16.08
C LEU A 145 16.56 -14.77 -15.51
N GLY A 146 15.42 -14.39 -16.06
CA GLY A 146 14.08 -14.79 -15.57
C GLY A 146 13.79 -14.36 -14.12
N LYS A 147 14.50 -13.37 -13.58
CA LYS A 147 14.31 -12.89 -12.21
C LYS A 147 13.27 -11.76 -12.17
N ASN A 148 12.18 -12.01 -11.49
CA ASN A 148 11.09 -11.03 -11.31
C ASN A 148 11.26 -10.16 -10.05
N THR A 149 12.22 -10.47 -9.19
CA THR A 149 12.47 -9.76 -7.93
C THR A 149 13.96 -9.37 -7.81
N ILE A 150 14.19 -8.20 -7.22
CA ILE A 150 15.51 -7.63 -7.01
C ILE A 150 15.65 -7.21 -5.55
N ALA A 151 16.62 -7.75 -4.84
CA ALA A 151 17.00 -7.22 -3.54
C ALA A 151 17.81 -5.94 -3.71
N THR A 152 17.43 -4.89 -2.99
CA THR A 152 18.12 -3.60 -3.02
C THR A 152 18.08 -2.91 -1.65
N LYS A 153 19.13 -2.13 -1.36
CA LYS A 153 19.17 -1.20 -0.23
C LYS A 153 18.85 0.24 -0.67
N LYS A 154 18.41 0.44 -1.93
CA LYS A 154 18.10 1.76 -2.47
C LYS A 154 16.64 2.11 -2.23
N ARG A 155 16.32 3.39 -2.38
CA ARG A 155 14.95 3.92 -2.28
C ARG A 155 14.02 3.21 -3.25
N PHE A 156 12.77 3.06 -2.83
CA PHE A 156 11.66 2.55 -3.63
C PHE A 156 10.42 3.43 -3.41
N SER A 157 9.41 3.26 -4.25
CA SER A 157 8.15 3.98 -4.13
C SER A 157 7.22 3.31 -3.14
N PHE A 158 6.46 4.10 -2.39
CA PHE A 158 5.37 3.61 -1.54
C PHE A 158 4.07 3.31 -2.31
N CYS A 159 4.01 3.58 -3.62
CA CYS A 159 2.78 3.44 -4.40
C CYS A 159 2.09 2.08 -4.26
N CYS A 160 2.86 0.99 -4.15
CA CYS A 160 2.37 -0.34 -3.79
C CYS A 160 3.49 -1.08 -3.04
N THR A 161 3.41 -1.09 -1.71
CA THR A 161 4.51 -1.56 -0.85
C THR A 161 4.00 -2.41 0.30
N LEU A 162 4.62 -3.58 0.48
CA LEU A 162 4.44 -4.47 1.62
C LEU A 162 5.56 -4.21 2.64
N LEU A 163 5.18 -3.96 3.88
CA LEU A 163 6.05 -3.88 5.05
C LEU A 163 5.85 -5.13 5.89
N THR A 164 6.94 -5.85 6.16
CA THR A 164 6.83 -7.09 6.93
C THR A 164 6.47 -6.82 8.38
N ASN A 165 5.74 -7.74 9.01
CA ASN A 165 5.40 -7.63 10.42
C ASN A 165 6.67 -7.53 11.30
N GLU A 166 7.75 -8.23 10.93
CA GLU A 166 9.04 -8.13 11.60
C GLU A 166 9.62 -6.70 11.55
N LEU A 167 9.52 -6.03 10.41
CA LEU A 167 9.94 -4.63 10.28
C LEU A 167 9.07 -3.71 11.13
N LEU A 168 7.74 -3.88 11.10
CA LEU A 168 6.79 -3.06 11.86
C LEU A 168 7.08 -3.12 13.37
N HIS A 169 7.47 -4.28 13.89
CA HIS A 169 7.87 -4.43 15.30
C HIS A 169 9.23 -3.80 15.63
N LYS A 170 10.21 -3.95 14.74
CA LYS A 170 11.59 -3.51 15.01
C LYS A 170 11.79 -2.01 14.88
N ALA A 171 11.04 -1.39 13.98
CA ALA A 171 11.32 -0.02 13.59
C ALA A 171 10.70 1.02 14.53
N ASP A 172 9.97 0.63 15.62
CA ASP A 172 9.11 1.60 16.32
C ASP A 172 8.52 2.60 15.31
N PHE A 173 7.89 2.01 14.26
CA PHE A 173 7.81 2.58 12.93
C PHE A 173 6.81 3.75 12.90
N GLN A 174 7.27 4.90 13.24
CA GLN A 174 6.52 6.13 13.09
C GLN A 174 6.73 6.68 11.67
N LEU A 175 6.06 6.07 10.71
CA LEU A 175 6.02 6.61 9.35
C LEU A 175 5.67 8.09 9.38
N LEU A 176 6.43 8.90 8.64
CA LEU A 176 6.27 10.36 8.56
C LEU A 176 6.50 11.12 9.89
N ASP A 177 7.28 10.58 10.82
CA ASP A 177 7.71 11.33 11.98
C ASP A 177 8.61 12.52 11.53
N PRO A 178 8.17 13.79 11.75
CA PRO A 178 8.92 14.95 11.28
C PRO A 178 10.25 15.13 12.04
N THR A 179 10.43 14.43 13.16
CA THR A 179 11.66 14.48 13.96
C THR A 179 12.73 13.51 13.48
N LYS A 180 12.36 12.55 12.62
CA LYS A 180 13.27 11.55 12.07
C LYS A 180 13.60 11.86 10.62
N ASN A 181 14.87 11.79 10.29
CA ASN A 181 15.30 11.90 8.90
C ASN A 181 14.95 10.59 8.17
N TRP A 182 14.28 10.68 7.02
CA TRP A 182 13.93 9.52 6.20
C TRP A 182 15.12 8.65 5.77
N TYR A 183 16.32 9.18 5.89
CA TYR A 183 17.55 8.48 5.53
C TYR A 183 18.06 7.56 6.65
N ASP A 184 17.58 7.73 7.87
CA ASP A 184 18.06 7.01 9.06
C ASP A 184 17.24 5.74 9.33
N VAL A 185 16.20 5.47 8.53
CA VAL A 185 15.27 4.33 8.69
C VAL A 185 15.57 3.18 7.70
N THR A 186 16.66 3.26 6.95
CA THR A 186 17.06 2.22 5.99
C THR A 186 18.18 1.34 6.50
#